data_9c58e5893c9d3df83a3bbebce9b72b7e
#
_entry.id   9c58e5893c9d3df83a3bbebce9b72b7e
#
_cell.length_a   1.000
_cell.length_b   1.000
_cell.length_c   1.000
_cell.angle_alpha   90.00
_cell.angle_beta   90.00
_cell.angle_gamma   90.00
#
_symmetry.space_group_name_H-M   'P 1'
#
loop_
_entity.id
_entity.type
_entity.pdbx_description
1 polymer ?
#
loop_
_entity_poly.entity_id
_entity_poly.type
_entity_poly.pdbx_seq_one_letter_code
_entity_poly.pdbx_strand_id
1 'polypeptide(L)'
;MSEHQPPSAWSLHYTSFLMAPSFPVVFTVSAEEAGVRLDQFLVAKLEEVSRARVQQLIEQQLVLVDEATEKASLRLRGGESIKVLGRAQPSPLRAIPEDIPLDIVYEDADLAIINKPAGMMVHAGAGPTEDDRNRGTLVNALLHRFDALSEVGGTLRPGIVHRLDKETSGLMVVAKNDMAHSVLAAQFAGRQVKKTYFALVHGWVKADQGTINLSISRDSVRRVRMTTRRSGGREAVTHYKVQRRIESPFGKFTLLEVKIDTGRTHQIRVHLSSLGYPIVGDTVYGAPRQARSRTSTITLPRNFLHAGALELRHPRTGEQLSFARELPPELTDFLEKVQAPAGG
;
A
#
# COMPACT_ATOMS: atom_id res chain seq x y z
N MET A 1 -34.14 52.08 13.40
CA MET A 1 -33.04 52.64 12.61
C MET A 1 -31.79 52.59 13.47
N SER A 2 -30.97 51.61 13.29
CA SER A 2 -29.55 51.60 13.71
C SER A 2 -28.88 50.51 12.88
N GLU A 3 -28.09 50.99 11.91
CA GLU A 3 -27.27 50.20 11.01
C GLU A 3 -26.14 49.49 11.77
N HIS A 4 -26.00 48.19 11.61
CA HIS A 4 -24.80 47.46 12.00
C HIS A 4 -23.92 47.23 10.80
N GLN A 5 -22.80 47.97 10.75
CA GLN A 5 -21.67 47.70 9.85
C GLN A 5 -20.97 46.40 10.21
N PRO A 6 -20.52 45.59 9.23
CA PRO A 6 -19.68 44.44 9.47
C PRO A 6 -18.22 44.86 9.70
N PRO A 7 -17.45 44.14 10.51
CA PRO A 7 -16.05 44.45 10.75
C PRO A 7 -15.16 44.06 9.58
N SER A 8 -14.22 44.96 9.32
CA SER A 8 -13.18 44.98 8.28
C SER A 8 -12.25 43.77 8.27
N ALA A 9 -11.99 43.35 7.04
CA ALA A 9 -10.74 42.84 6.49
C ALA A 9 -9.82 42.01 7.38
N TRP A 10 -9.91 40.69 7.24
CA TRP A 10 -8.78 39.78 7.46
C TRP A 10 -7.93 39.74 6.20
N SER A 11 -6.75 40.33 6.29
CA SER A 11 -5.69 40.26 5.28
C SER A 11 -5.22 38.83 5.14
N LEU A 12 -5.67 38.16 4.11
CA LEU A 12 -5.15 36.87 3.64
C LEU A 12 -3.82 37.14 2.93
N HIS A 13 -2.72 36.85 3.64
CA HIS A 13 -1.44 36.62 3.00
C HIS A 13 -1.53 35.28 2.25
N TYR A 14 -1.95 35.32 1.01
CA TYR A 14 -1.77 34.26 0.03
C TYR A 14 -0.29 34.26 -0.38
N THR A 15 0.50 33.42 0.29
CA THR A 15 1.83 33.04 -0.17
C THR A 15 1.72 32.38 -1.54
N SER A 16 2.40 32.96 -2.50
CA SER A 16 2.67 32.56 -3.88
C SER A 16 2.26 31.13 -4.27
N PHE A 17 1.18 31.00 -5.00
CA PHE A 17 0.96 29.89 -5.90
C PHE A 17 2.08 29.96 -6.96
N LEU A 18 3.06 29.05 -6.87
CA LEU A 18 3.94 28.73 -7.99
C LEU A 18 3.02 28.29 -9.14
N MET A 19 2.88 29.14 -10.15
CA MET A 19 2.11 28.84 -11.35
C MET A 19 2.72 27.57 -11.97
N ALA A 20 1.90 26.52 -12.09
CA ALA A 20 2.29 25.35 -12.84
C ALA A 20 2.73 25.78 -14.24
N PRO A 21 3.86 25.31 -14.77
CA PRO A 21 4.37 25.74 -16.07
C PRO A 21 3.28 25.54 -17.13
N SER A 22 2.99 26.62 -17.88
CA SER A 22 2.11 26.55 -19.05
C SER A 22 2.88 25.81 -20.16
N PHE A 23 2.28 24.82 -20.74
CA PHE A 23 2.86 24.11 -21.89
C PHE A 23 2.43 24.78 -23.20
N PRO A 24 3.25 24.71 -24.26
CA PRO A 24 4.57 24.08 -24.33
C PRO A 24 5.68 24.87 -23.61
N VAL A 25 6.65 24.17 -23.03
CA VAL A 25 7.90 24.73 -22.52
C VAL A 25 8.98 24.47 -23.55
N VAL A 26 9.79 25.48 -23.86
CA VAL A 26 10.86 25.39 -24.88
C VAL A 26 12.21 25.66 -24.21
N PHE A 27 13.20 24.82 -24.50
CA PHE A 27 14.58 24.99 -24.09
C PHE A 27 15.49 25.04 -25.32
N THR A 28 16.50 25.88 -25.31
CA THR A 28 17.57 25.87 -26.31
C THR A 28 18.82 25.22 -25.69
N VAL A 29 19.39 24.25 -26.36
CA VAL A 29 20.60 23.54 -25.90
C VAL A 29 21.80 24.49 -26.14
N SER A 30 22.56 24.79 -25.08
CA SER A 30 23.79 25.59 -25.21
C SER A 30 24.95 24.75 -25.78
N ALA A 31 25.98 25.45 -26.27
CA ALA A 31 27.19 24.77 -26.75
C ALA A 31 27.90 23.94 -25.66
N GLU A 32 27.79 24.35 -24.39
CA GLU A 32 28.37 23.65 -23.22
C GLU A 32 27.60 22.36 -22.88
N GLU A 33 26.36 22.27 -23.31
CA GLU A 33 25.49 21.09 -23.10
C GLU A 33 25.59 20.09 -24.25
N ALA A 34 26.43 20.35 -25.25
CA ALA A 34 26.72 19.40 -26.34
C ALA A 34 27.29 18.08 -25.79
N GLY A 35 26.81 16.95 -26.33
CA GLY A 35 27.18 15.59 -25.87
C GLY A 35 26.34 15.06 -24.74
N VAL A 36 25.54 15.89 -24.04
CA VAL A 36 24.61 15.46 -23.00
C VAL A 36 23.45 14.67 -23.63
N ARG A 37 22.98 13.65 -22.93
CA ARG A 37 21.80 12.88 -23.40
C ARG A 37 20.51 13.68 -23.17
N LEU A 38 19.54 13.54 -24.09
CA LEU A 38 18.24 14.20 -24.01
C LEU A 38 17.53 13.95 -22.66
N ASP A 39 17.54 12.70 -22.16
CA ASP A 39 16.93 12.38 -20.88
C ASP A 39 17.62 13.08 -19.69
N GLN A 40 18.94 13.20 -19.72
CA GLN A 40 19.71 13.89 -18.68
C GLN A 40 19.53 15.42 -18.74
N PHE A 41 19.54 15.97 -19.94
CA PHE A 41 19.29 17.39 -20.17
C PHE A 41 17.92 17.81 -19.59
N LEU A 42 16.87 17.06 -19.92
CA LEU A 42 15.51 17.37 -19.44
C LEU A 42 15.37 17.21 -17.92
N VAL A 43 16.06 16.23 -17.31
CA VAL A 43 16.08 16.09 -15.83
C VAL A 43 16.70 17.31 -15.16
N ALA A 44 17.74 17.91 -15.78
CA ALA A 44 18.40 19.09 -15.25
C ALA A 44 17.57 20.39 -15.44
N LYS A 45 16.75 20.45 -16.49
CA LYS A 45 15.95 21.67 -16.84
C LYS A 45 14.54 21.68 -16.24
N LEU A 46 13.95 20.49 -15.99
CA LEU A 46 12.59 20.39 -15.45
C LEU A 46 12.66 20.22 -13.94
N GLU A 47 12.27 21.24 -13.20
CA GLU A 47 12.19 21.20 -11.74
C GLU A 47 11.22 20.10 -11.26
N GLU A 48 11.61 19.36 -10.21
CA GLU A 48 10.81 18.30 -9.57
C GLU A 48 10.39 17.11 -10.47
N VAL A 49 11.02 16.94 -11.65
CA VAL A 49 10.70 15.84 -12.57
C VAL A 49 11.77 14.75 -12.48
N SER A 50 11.36 13.54 -12.08
CA SER A 50 12.26 12.38 -12.01
C SER A 50 12.67 11.88 -13.41
N ARG A 51 13.81 11.20 -13.51
CA ARG A 51 14.30 10.60 -14.78
C ARG A 51 13.27 9.65 -15.41
N ALA A 52 12.58 8.84 -14.61
CA ALA A 52 11.51 7.96 -15.10
C ALA A 52 10.37 8.76 -15.74
N ARG A 53 10.03 9.92 -15.18
CA ARG A 53 9.00 10.81 -15.72
C ARG A 53 9.43 11.46 -17.04
N VAL A 54 10.70 11.84 -17.16
CA VAL A 54 11.28 12.35 -18.42
C VAL A 54 11.25 11.27 -19.51
N GLN A 55 11.59 10.02 -19.18
CA GLN A 55 11.49 8.92 -20.14
C GLN A 55 10.05 8.71 -20.62
N GLN A 56 9.06 8.78 -19.73
CA GLN A 56 7.65 8.72 -20.11
C GLN A 56 7.22 9.89 -21.03
N LEU A 57 7.72 11.11 -20.79
CA LEU A 57 7.47 12.24 -21.71
C LEU A 57 7.96 11.95 -23.13
N ILE A 58 9.16 11.40 -23.25
CA ILE A 58 9.78 11.06 -24.54
C ILE A 58 9.02 9.90 -25.21
N GLU A 59 8.71 8.82 -24.46
CA GLU A 59 7.95 7.68 -24.96
C GLU A 59 6.54 8.05 -25.43
N GLN A 60 5.89 9.01 -24.75
CA GLN A 60 4.58 9.54 -25.12
C GLN A 60 4.64 10.61 -26.23
N GLN A 61 5.82 10.80 -26.83
CA GLN A 61 6.05 11.79 -27.91
C GLN A 61 5.69 13.24 -27.50
N LEU A 62 5.78 13.54 -26.20
CA LEU A 62 5.56 14.87 -25.64
C LEU A 62 6.83 15.72 -25.60
N VAL A 63 7.93 15.23 -26.16
CA VAL A 63 9.20 15.95 -26.32
C VAL A 63 9.58 15.95 -27.81
N LEU A 64 9.81 17.13 -28.33
CA LEU A 64 10.31 17.33 -29.68
C LEU A 64 11.71 17.97 -29.60
N VAL A 65 12.62 17.51 -30.45
CA VAL A 65 13.92 18.10 -30.71
C VAL A 65 13.91 18.59 -32.14
N ASP A 66 14.01 19.89 -32.36
CA ASP A 66 13.86 20.53 -33.68
C ASP A 66 12.60 20.08 -34.43
N GLU A 67 11.46 20.07 -33.71
CA GLU A 67 10.12 19.61 -34.14
C GLU A 67 10.01 18.11 -34.48
N ALA A 68 11.03 17.30 -34.21
CA ALA A 68 11.00 15.83 -34.41
C ALA A 68 11.00 15.06 -33.07
N THR A 69 10.35 13.90 -33.07
CA THR A 69 10.41 12.98 -31.92
C THR A 69 11.73 12.20 -31.92
N GLU A 70 12.37 12.09 -30.75
CA GLU A 70 13.70 11.49 -30.63
C GLU A 70 13.75 10.49 -29.46
N LYS A 71 14.78 9.65 -29.46
CA LYS A 71 15.02 8.68 -28.37
C LYS A 71 15.63 9.37 -27.14
N ALA A 72 15.31 8.88 -25.94
CA ALA A 72 15.86 9.36 -24.68
C ALA A 72 17.42 9.36 -24.63
N SER A 73 18.05 8.47 -25.39
CA SER A 73 19.51 8.34 -25.49
C SER A 73 20.16 9.29 -26.52
N LEU A 74 19.39 10.09 -27.27
CA LEU A 74 19.94 11.06 -28.21
C LEU A 74 20.97 11.93 -27.50
N ARG A 75 22.15 12.10 -28.13
CA ARG A 75 23.15 13.05 -27.69
C ARG A 75 22.95 14.38 -28.41
N LEU A 76 22.73 15.41 -27.63
CA LEU A 76 22.52 16.78 -28.11
C LEU A 76 23.83 17.35 -28.69
N ARG A 77 23.73 18.20 -29.69
CA ARG A 77 24.88 18.78 -30.45
C ARG A 77 25.19 20.21 -30.05
N GLY A 78 24.21 20.89 -29.44
CA GLY A 78 24.23 22.32 -29.16
C GLY A 78 23.52 23.14 -30.27
N GLY A 79 22.60 24.01 -29.85
CA GLY A 79 21.77 24.80 -30.72
C GLY A 79 20.36 24.26 -30.99
N GLU A 80 20.10 22.99 -30.63
CA GLU A 80 18.77 22.38 -30.81
C GLU A 80 17.70 23.09 -29.96
N SER A 81 16.50 23.15 -30.48
CA SER A 81 15.29 23.54 -29.76
C SER A 81 14.55 22.34 -29.21
N ILE A 82 14.44 22.21 -27.87
CA ILE A 82 13.72 21.14 -27.22
C ILE A 82 12.39 21.66 -26.71
N LYS A 83 11.30 21.12 -27.23
CA LYS A 83 9.92 21.53 -26.91
C LYS A 83 9.21 20.43 -26.11
N VAL A 84 8.77 20.76 -24.90
CA VAL A 84 7.97 19.86 -24.05
C VAL A 84 6.51 20.28 -24.18
N LEU A 85 5.69 19.41 -24.77
CA LEU A 85 4.30 19.71 -25.19
C LEU A 85 3.29 19.60 -24.05
N GLY A 86 3.63 18.88 -22.97
CA GLY A 86 2.68 18.61 -21.89
C GLY A 86 3.31 17.85 -20.72
N ARG A 87 2.45 17.39 -19.82
CA ARG A 87 2.87 16.55 -18.69
C ARG A 87 2.75 15.08 -19.07
N ALA A 88 3.77 14.27 -18.74
CA ALA A 88 3.67 12.83 -18.89
C ALA A 88 2.45 12.32 -18.09
N GLN A 89 1.60 11.57 -18.76
CA GLN A 89 0.53 10.84 -18.09
C GLN A 89 1.05 9.46 -17.67
N PRO A 90 0.72 8.98 -16.46
CA PRO A 90 1.03 7.60 -16.11
C PRO A 90 0.39 6.66 -17.13
N SER A 91 1.12 5.66 -17.60
CA SER A 91 0.53 4.59 -18.41
C SER A 91 -0.68 4.01 -17.69
N PRO A 92 -1.76 3.67 -18.41
CA PRO A 92 -2.95 3.12 -17.78
C PRO A 92 -2.60 1.84 -17.00
N LEU A 93 -3.22 1.67 -15.85
CA LEU A 93 -3.10 0.44 -15.08
C LEU A 93 -3.73 -0.70 -15.87
N ARG A 94 -3.08 -1.86 -15.84
CA ARG A 94 -3.53 -3.10 -16.49
C ARG A 94 -3.39 -4.27 -15.54
N ALA A 95 -4.31 -5.20 -15.61
CA ALA A 95 -4.19 -6.50 -14.96
C ALA A 95 -3.75 -7.50 -16.05
N ILE A 96 -2.52 -7.99 -15.96
CA ILE A 96 -1.89 -8.87 -16.96
C ILE A 96 -1.67 -10.23 -16.29
N PRO A 97 -2.06 -11.38 -16.91
CA PRO A 97 -1.77 -12.70 -16.36
C PRO A 97 -0.26 -12.93 -16.20
N GLU A 98 0.15 -13.47 -15.05
CA GLU A 98 1.55 -13.85 -14.78
C GLU A 98 1.60 -15.17 -14.03
N ASP A 99 2.53 -16.04 -14.42
CA ASP A 99 2.79 -17.33 -13.76
C ASP A 99 3.53 -17.10 -12.44
N ILE A 100 2.75 -16.76 -11.41
CA ILE A 100 3.22 -16.58 -10.05
C ILE A 100 2.57 -17.66 -9.18
N PRO A 101 3.35 -18.50 -8.47
CA PRO A 101 2.81 -19.53 -7.60
C PRO A 101 1.88 -18.98 -6.51
N LEU A 102 0.73 -19.65 -6.32
CA LEU A 102 -0.26 -19.31 -5.30
C LEU A 102 -0.42 -20.48 -4.31
N ASP A 103 -0.40 -20.17 -3.01
CA ASP A 103 -0.83 -21.10 -1.95
C ASP A 103 -2.36 -21.05 -1.85
N ILE A 104 -3.02 -21.99 -2.54
CA ILE A 104 -4.48 -22.15 -2.54
C ILE A 104 -4.87 -23.07 -1.38
N VAL A 105 -5.58 -22.50 -0.41
CA VAL A 105 -6.02 -23.20 0.80
C VAL A 105 -7.31 -23.99 0.58
N TYR A 106 -8.18 -23.45 -0.27
CA TYR A 106 -9.46 -24.01 -0.66
C TYR A 106 -9.88 -23.44 -2.02
N GLU A 107 -10.54 -24.25 -2.81
CA GLU A 107 -11.08 -23.85 -4.10
C GLU A 107 -12.34 -24.66 -4.43
N ASP A 108 -13.37 -23.98 -4.93
CA ASP A 108 -14.57 -24.60 -5.54
C ASP A 108 -14.99 -23.81 -6.80
N ALA A 109 -16.23 -23.98 -7.26
CA ALA A 109 -16.76 -23.30 -8.44
C ALA A 109 -17.02 -21.79 -8.20
N ASP A 110 -17.21 -21.36 -6.94
CA ASP A 110 -17.67 -20.03 -6.59
C ASP A 110 -16.57 -19.15 -6.00
N LEU A 111 -15.65 -19.72 -5.23
CA LEU A 111 -14.61 -18.96 -4.54
C LEU A 111 -13.28 -19.74 -4.42
N ALA A 112 -12.22 -19.00 -4.12
CA ALA A 112 -10.97 -19.57 -3.67
C ALA A 112 -10.48 -18.85 -2.40
N ILE A 113 -9.82 -19.58 -1.50
CA ILE A 113 -9.12 -19.03 -0.35
C ILE A 113 -7.62 -19.13 -0.61
N ILE A 114 -6.97 -17.97 -0.60
CA ILE A 114 -5.54 -17.84 -0.91
C ILE A 114 -4.78 -17.44 0.36
N ASN A 115 -3.67 -18.08 0.63
CA ASN A 115 -2.70 -17.60 1.62
C ASN A 115 -1.69 -16.68 0.93
N LYS A 116 -1.96 -15.37 0.93
CA LYS A 116 -1.12 -14.37 0.26
C LYS A 116 0.24 -14.23 0.97
N PRO A 117 1.37 -14.32 0.27
CA PRO A 117 2.67 -14.01 0.86
C PRO A 117 2.81 -12.51 1.18
N ALA A 118 3.72 -12.15 2.09
CA ALA A 118 4.17 -10.78 2.26
C ALA A 118 4.99 -10.32 1.03
N GLY A 119 5.08 -9.00 0.82
CA GLY A 119 5.78 -8.43 -0.33
C GLY A 119 4.94 -8.35 -1.61
N MET A 120 3.83 -9.08 -1.72
CA MET A 120 2.93 -9.09 -2.86
C MET A 120 1.79 -8.09 -2.68
N MET A 121 1.61 -7.16 -3.64
CA MET A 121 0.43 -6.31 -3.72
C MET A 121 -0.79 -7.14 -4.16
N VAL A 122 -1.99 -6.73 -3.74
CA VAL A 122 -3.21 -7.43 -4.14
C VAL A 122 -3.57 -7.12 -5.60
N HIS A 123 -3.48 -5.88 -6.03
CA HIS A 123 -3.84 -5.43 -7.38
C HIS A 123 -2.92 -4.31 -7.85
N ALA A 124 -2.93 -4.05 -9.16
CA ALA A 124 -2.22 -2.93 -9.79
C ALA A 124 -2.44 -1.61 -9.04
N GLY A 125 -1.39 -0.79 -8.93
CA GLY A 125 -1.48 0.42 -8.11
C GLY A 125 -0.26 1.32 -8.17
N ALA A 126 0.36 1.56 -7.02
CA ALA A 126 1.49 2.48 -6.88
C ALA A 126 2.81 1.79 -7.26
N GLY A 127 3.63 2.49 -8.02
CA GLY A 127 4.98 2.08 -8.38
C GLY A 127 5.64 3.13 -9.28
N PRO A 128 6.98 3.24 -9.26
CA PRO A 128 7.71 4.21 -10.06
C PRO A 128 7.68 3.89 -11.57
N THR A 129 7.69 2.61 -11.94
CA THR A 129 7.66 2.16 -13.34
C THR A 129 6.29 1.59 -13.71
N GLU A 130 6.05 1.35 -15.00
CA GLU A 130 4.84 0.66 -15.47
C GLU A 130 4.79 -0.77 -14.95
N ASP A 131 5.89 -1.48 -15.01
CA ASP A 131 6.01 -2.85 -14.49
C ASP A 131 5.73 -2.90 -12.99
N ASP A 132 6.34 -2.04 -12.19
CA ASP A 132 6.08 -1.98 -10.75
C ASP A 132 4.60 -1.75 -10.41
N ARG A 133 3.86 -1.10 -11.29
CA ARG A 133 2.44 -0.80 -11.09
C ARG A 133 1.50 -1.91 -11.56
N ASN A 134 1.88 -2.66 -12.60
CA ASN A 134 1.01 -3.57 -13.33
C ASN A 134 1.35 -5.05 -13.11
N ARG A 135 2.52 -5.37 -12.55
CA ARG A 135 3.06 -6.73 -12.43
C ARG A 135 3.32 -7.16 -10.98
N GLY A 136 3.49 -8.47 -10.80
CA GLY A 136 3.84 -9.06 -9.51
C GLY A 136 2.74 -8.97 -8.46
N THR A 137 1.47 -8.80 -8.86
CA THR A 137 0.35 -8.70 -7.93
C THR A 137 -0.41 -10.01 -7.80
N LEU A 138 -1.20 -10.15 -6.74
CA LEU A 138 -2.10 -11.29 -6.57
C LEU A 138 -3.05 -11.41 -7.78
N VAL A 139 -3.58 -10.29 -8.28
CA VAL A 139 -4.48 -10.29 -9.45
C VAL A 139 -3.78 -10.85 -10.69
N ASN A 140 -2.49 -10.53 -10.93
CA ASN A 140 -1.74 -11.10 -12.05
C ASN A 140 -1.66 -12.64 -11.95
N ALA A 141 -1.36 -13.14 -10.74
CA ALA A 141 -1.30 -14.58 -10.46
C ALA A 141 -2.69 -15.25 -10.61
N LEU A 142 -3.74 -14.61 -10.10
CA LEU A 142 -5.11 -15.12 -10.20
C LEU A 142 -5.59 -15.21 -11.65
N LEU A 143 -5.29 -14.22 -12.49
CA LEU A 143 -5.62 -14.20 -13.92
C LEU A 143 -4.90 -15.29 -14.70
N HIS A 144 -3.71 -15.69 -14.27
CA HIS A 144 -2.99 -16.81 -14.87
C HIS A 144 -3.56 -18.16 -14.41
N ARG A 145 -3.92 -18.27 -13.13
CA ARG A 145 -4.32 -19.54 -12.50
C ARG A 145 -5.77 -19.93 -12.78
N PHE A 146 -6.67 -18.96 -12.91
CA PHE A 146 -8.11 -19.21 -13.06
C PHE A 146 -8.62 -18.77 -14.44
N ASP A 147 -9.36 -19.65 -15.11
CA ASP A 147 -9.99 -19.36 -16.40
C ASP A 147 -11.09 -18.31 -16.29
N ALA A 148 -11.73 -18.21 -15.12
CA ALA A 148 -12.79 -17.26 -14.85
C ALA A 148 -12.64 -16.63 -13.46
N LEU A 149 -12.81 -15.33 -13.40
CA LEU A 149 -12.89 -14.52 -12.17
C LEU A 149 -14.02 -13.50 -12.32
N SER A 150 -14.65 -13.12 -11.22
CA SER A 150 -15.66 -12.07 -11.25
C SER A 150 -15.06 -10.72 -11.68
N GLU A 151 -15.75 -10.03 -12.58
CA GLU A 151 -15.39 -8.68 -13.03
C GLU A 151 -16.15 -7.56 -12.34
N VAL A 152 -17.03 -7.85 -11.37
CA VAL A 152 -17.80 -6.86 -10.59
C VAL A 152 -16.89 -5.82 -9.92
N GLY A 153 -15.67 -6.20 -9.49
CA GLY A 153 -14.65 -5.30 -8.96
C GLY A 153 -13.97 -4.40 -10.01
N GLY A 154 -14.32 -4.56 -11.29
CA GLY A 154 -13.71 -3.92 -12.45
C GLY A 154 -12.46 -4.64 -12.95
N THR A 155 -12.03 -4.32 -14.16
CA THR A 155 -10.96 -4.98 -14.91
C THR A 155 -9.58 -5.00 -14.22
N LEU A 156 -9.37 -4.11 -13.26
CA LEU A 156 -8.12 -4.06 -12.47
C LEU A 156 -8.16 -4.90 -11.19
N ARG A 157 -9.32 -5.43 -10.81
CA ARG A 157 -9.55 -6.15 -9.55
C ARG A 157 -10.47 -7.36 -9.72
N PRO A 158 -10.29 -8.17 -10.77
CA PRO A 158 -11.12 -9.35 -10.96
C PRO A 158 -11.05 -10.25 -9.73
N GLY A 159 -12.22 -10.68 -9.24
CA GLY A 159 -12.36 -11.56 -8.07
C GLY A 159 -12.07 -10.93 -6.70
N ILE A 160 -11.60 -9.70 -6.62
CA ILE A 160 -11.14 -9.08 -5.36
C ILE A 160 -12.29 -8.42 -4.60
N VAL A 161 -12.74 -9.02 -3.51
CA VAL A 161 -13.78 -8.51 -2.60
C VAL A 161 -13.23 -7.79 -1.37
N HIS A 162 -11.96 -8.04 -1.01
CA HIS A 162 -11.23 -7.35 0.05
C HIS A 162 -9.73 -7.35 -0.22
N ARG A 163 -8.94 -6.74 0.66
CA ARG A 163 -7.48 -6.67 0.46
C ARG A 163 -6.69 -6.76 1.75
N LEU A 164 -5.45 -7.22 1.60
CA LEU A 164 -4.37 -7.08 2.59
C LEU A 164 -3.36 -6.03 2.07
N ASP A 165 -2.59 -5.44 2.98
CA ASP A 165 -1.46 -4.59 2.63
C ASP A 165 -0.35 -5.42 1.97
N LYS A 166 0.56 -4.77 1.22
CA LYS A 166 1.67 -5.42 0.53
C LYS A 166 2.47 -6.33 1.46
N GLU A 167 2.88 -5.80 2.62
CA GLU A 167 3.73 -6.49 3.59
C GLU A 167 2.95 -7.35 4.59
N THR A 168 1.62 -7.43 4.49
CA THR A 168 0.79 -8.29 5.31
C THR A 168 0.56 -9.62 4.60
N SER A 169 0.86 -10.72 5.27
CA SER A 169 0.60 -12.09 4.78
C SER A 169 -0.73 -12.63 5.30
N GLY A 170 -1.20 -13.73 4.71
CA GLY A 170 -2.30 -14.54 5.23
C GLY A 170 -3.53 -14.64 4.34
N LEU A 171 -4.62 -15.08 4.93
CA LEU A 171 -5.81 -15.54 4.23
C LEU A 171 -6.60 -14.43 3.56
N MET A 172 -6.96 -14.69 2.29
CA MET A 172 -7.85 -13.87 1.49
C MET A 172 -8.85 -14.75 0.74
N VAL A 173 -10.11 -14.27 0.61
CA VAL A 173 -11.11 -14.88 -0.26
C VAL A 173 -11.17 -14.14 -1.60
N VAL A 174 -11.29 -14.92 -2.68
CA VAL A 174 -11.41 -14.46 -4.08
C VAL A 174 -12.71 -15.02 -4.65
N ALA A 175 -13.47 -14.22 -5.37
CA ALA A 175 -14.70 -14.62 -6.06
C ALA A 175 -14.39 -15.08 -7.49
N LYS A 176 -14.83 -16.30 -7.86
CA LYS A 176 -14.63 -16.84 -9.20
C LYS A 176 -15.73 -16.46 -10.18
N ASN A 177 -16.88 -15.99 -9.70
CA ASN A 177 -18.00 -15.51 -10.52
C ASN A 177 -18.73 -14.35 -9.87
N ASP A 178 -19.59 -13.67 -10.61
CA ASP A 178 -20.24 -12.42 -10.19
C ASP A 178 -21.30 -12.63 -9.10
N MET A 179 -21.98 -13.77 -9.07
CA MET A 179 -22.90 -14.13 -8.00
C MET A 179 -22.15 -14.23 -6.67
N ALA A 180 -21.06 -15.00 -6.64
CA ALA A 180 -20.22 -15.16 -5.46
C ALA A 180 -19.63 -13.81 -5.02
N HIS A 181 -19.18 -12.98 -5.95
CA HIS A 181 -18.67 -11.64 -5.66
C HIS A 181 -19.70 -10.78 -4.95
N SER A 182 -20.91 -10.72 -5.48
CA SER A 182 -22.00 -9.90 -4.93
C SER A 182 -22.36 -10.33 -3.51
N VAL A 183 -22.49 -11.64 -3.28
CA VAL A 183 -22.82 -12.20 -1.95
C VAL A 183 -21.67 -11.97 -0.96
N LEU A 184 -20.43 -12.23 -1.35
CA LEU A 184 -19.26 -11.98 -0.50
C LEU A 184 -19.10 -10.50 -0.18
N ALA A 185 -19.26 -9.62 -1.15
CA ALA A 185 -19.22 -8.17 -0.93
C ALA A 185 -20.31 -7.72 0.08
N ALA A 186 -21.52 -8.28 0.00
CA ALA A 186 -22.58 -8.03 0.97
C ALA A 186 -22.22 -8.54 2.38
N GLN A 187 -21.58 -9.71 2.50
CA GLN A 187 -21.08 -10.21 3.80
C GLN A 187 -20.01 -9.30 4.39
N PHE A 188 -19.08 -8.79 3.57
CA PHE A 188 -18.08 -7.81 4.03
C PHE A 188 -18.71 -6.49 4.45
N ALA A 189 -19.67 -5.96 3.68
CA ALA A 189 -20.41 -4.74 4.01
C ALA A 189 -21.23 -4.89 5.28
N GLY A 190 -21.86 -6.05 5.47
CA GLY A 190 -22.65 -6.41 6.65
C GLY A 190 -21.82 -6.84 7.86
N ARG A 191 -20.47 -6.79 7.78
CA ARG A 191 -19.54 -7.20 8.86
C ARG A 191 -19.74 -8.67 9.32
N GLN A 192 -20.20 -9.53 8.43
CA GLN A 192 -20.46 -10.95 8.70
C GLN A 192 -19.20 -11.80 8.55
N VAL A 193 -18.22 -11.35 7.76
CA VAL A 193 -16.91 -12.01 7.59
C VAL A 193 -16.05 -11.71 8.80
N LYS A 194 -15.64 -12.77 9.53
CA LYS A 194 -14.72 -12.62 10.65
C LYS A 194 -13.29 -12.81 10.18
N LYS A 195 -12.44 -11.90 10.58
CA LYS A 195 -11.00 -11.86 10.22
C LYS A 195 -10.18 -11.77 11.50
N THR A 196 -9.32 -12.73 11.72
CA THR A 196 -8.40 -12.75 12.85
C THR A 196 -6.98 -12.60 12.37
N TYR A 197 -6.27 -11.65 12.96
CA TYR A 197 -4.88 -11.35 12.66
C TYR A 197 -4.00 -11.62 13.88
N PHE A 198 -2.75 -11.96 13.63
CA PHE A 198 -1.70 -11.96 14.65
C PHE A 198 -0.74 -10.81 14.39
N ALA A 199 -0.46 -10.05 15.45
CA ALA A 199 0.45 -8.90 15.39
C ALA A 199 1.40 -8.91 16.58
N LEU A 200 2.70 -8.73 16.32
CA LEU A 200 3.69 -8.48 17.37
C LEU A 200 3.96 -6.97 17.43
N VAL A 201 3.79 -6.36 18.59
CA VAL A 201 4.00 -4.93 18.80
C VAL A 201 5.16 -4.65 19.76
N HIS A 202 5.79 -3.49 19.62
CA HIS A 202 6.75 -2.99 20.59
C HIS A 202 6.04 -2.54 21.88
N GLY A 203 6.65 -2.86 23.00
CA GLY A 203 6.15 -2.50 24.33
C GLY A 203 5.19 -3.53 24.94
N TRP A 204 4.85 -3.34 26.20
CA TRP A 204 3.85 -4.13 26.92
C TRP A 204 2.50 -3.42 26.85
N VAL A 205 1.56 -3.99 26.12
CA VAL A 205 0.17 -3.56 26.12
C VAL A 205 -0.40 -3.83 27.51
N LYS A 206 -0.83 -2.77 28.22
CA LYS A 206 -1.23 -2.87 29.64
C LYS A 206 -2.52 -3.68 29.81
N ALA A 207 -3.55 -3.36 29.06
CA ALA A 207 -4.84 -4.04 29.11
C ALA A 207 -4.79 -5.37 28.35
N ASP A 208 -5.37 -6.44 28.92
CA ASP A 208 -5.38 -7.76 28.28
C ASP A 208 -6.23 -7.82 27.02
N GLN A 209 -7.19 -6.94 26.89
CA GLN A 209 -8.01 -6.75 25.71
C GLN A 209 -8.49 -5.31 25.58
N GLY A 210 -8.87 -4.91 24.40
CA GLY A 210 -9.40 -3.56 24.19
C GLY A 210 -9.99 -3.38 22.80
N THR A 211 -10.68 -2.24 22.66
CA THR A 211 -11.26 -1.79 21.39
C THR A 211 -10.73 -0.41 21.03
N ILE A 212 -10.27 -0.26 19.80
CA ILE A 212 -9.83 1.00 19.22
C ILE A 212 -10.89 1.45 18.23
N ASN A 213 -11.64 2.49 18.58
CA ASN A 213 -12.67 3.08 17.73
C ASN A 213 -12.24 4.49 17.35
N LEU A 214 -11.41 4.59 16.31
CA LEU A 214 -10.84 5.85 15.83
C LEU A 214 -11.01 5.93 14.31
N SER A 215 -11.59 7.02 13.82
CA SER A 215 -11.72 7.25 12.39
C SER A 215 -10.36 7.40 11.71
N ILE A 216 -10.24 6.83 10.49
CA ILE A 216 -9.00 6.81 9.73
C ILE A 216 -9.13 7.69 8.49
N SER A 217 -8.18 8.58 8.29
CA SER A 217 -8.03 9.43 7.10
C SER A 217 -6.61 9.31 6.52
N ARG A 218 -6.41 9.82 5.30
CA ARG A 218 -5.07 9.90 4.71
C ARG A 218 -4.26 11.00 5.39
N ASP A 219 -2.99 10.73 5.70
CA ASP A 219 -2.07 11.75 6.21
C ASP A 219 -1.77 12.76 5.08
N SER A 220 -1.95 14.07 5.36
CA SER A 220 -1.76 15.12 4.34
C SER A 220 -0.29 15.41 4.06
N VAL A 221 0.57 15.17 5.03
CA VAL A 221 2.02 15.44 4.93
C VAL A 221 2.74 14.21 4.36
N ARG A 222 2.43 13.03 4.90
CA ARG A 222 3.04 11.77 4.48
C ARG A 222 2.00 10.90 3.77
N ARG A 223 1.76 11.16 2.47
CA ARG A 223 0.71 10.51 1.67
C ARG A 223 0.76 8.98 1.63
N VAL A 224 1.90 8.37 1.98
CA VAL A 224 2.07 6.90 2.05
C VAL A 224 1.45 6.26 3.30
N ARG A 225 1.00 7.07 4.29
CA ARG A 225 0.40 6.58 5.53
C ARG A 225 -1.00 7.10 5.78
N MET A 226 -1.69 6.43 6.70
CA MET A 226 -2.97 6.86 7.25
C MET A 226 -2.77 7.49 8.63
N THR A 227 -3.78 8.21 9.12
CA THR A 227 -3.76 8.85 10.44
C THR A 227 -5.13 8.79 11.11
N THR A 228 -5.13 8.75 12.44
CA THR A 228 -6.32 8.86 13.29
C THR A 228 -6.51 10.27 13.89
N ARG A 229 -5.63 11.21 13.55
CA ARG A 229 -5.56 12.55 14.18
C ARG A 229 -6.41 13.63 13.49
N ARG A 230 -7.17 13.28 12.45
CA ARG A 230 -7.95 14.26 11.66
C ARG A 230 -9.44 14.01 11.79
N SER A 231 -10.21 15.10 11.85
CA SER A 231 -11.65 15.07 11.66
C SER A 231 -12.01 14.65 10.22
N GLY A 232 -13.19 14.07 10.02
CA GLY A 232 -13.69 13.67 8.69
C GLY A 232 -13.08 12.35 8.17
N GLY A 233 -12.42 11.56 9.00
CA GLY A 233 -11.98 10.21 8.66
C GLY A 233 -13.15 9.23 8.53
N ARG A 234 -12.89 8.06 7.92
CA ARG A 234 -13.86 6.96 7.84
C ARG A 234 -13.83 6.15 9.12
N GLU A 235 -14.99 5.81 9.66
CA GLU A 235 -15.13 4.94 10.84
C GLU A 235 -14.28 3.67 10.70
N ALA A 236 -13.59 3.32 11.78
CA ALA A 236 -12.77 2.12 11.85
C ALA A 236 -12.75 1.57 13.29
N VAL A 237 -12.99 0.26 13.42
CA VAL A 237 -13.05 -0.44 14.71
C VAL A 237 -12.12 -1.65 14.67
N THR A 238 -11.21 -1.70 15.65
CA THR A 238 -10.23 -2.78 15.84
C THR A 238 -10.30 -3.28 17.27
N HIS A 239 -10.44 -4.58 17.46
CA HIS A 239 -10.41 -5.26 18.76
C HIS A 239 -9.08 -5.99 18.89
N TYR A 240 -8.49 -5.96 20.06
CA TYR A 240 -7.30 -6.75 20.35
C TYR A 240 -7.42 -7.54 21.63
N LYS A 241 -6.73 -8.68 21.68
CA LYS A 241 -6.54 -9.50 22.87
C LYS A 241 -5.08 -9.87 22.99
N VAL A 242 -4.49 -9.68 24.17
CA VAL A 242 -3.12 -10.06 24.46
C VAL A 242 -3.03 -11.58 24.52
N GLN A 243 -2.18 -12.15 23.67
CA GLN A 243 -1.85 -13.58 23.69
C GLN A 243 -0.64 -13.84 24.60
N ARG A 244 0.36 -12.96 24.53
CA ARG A 244 1.58 -13.07 25.32
C ARG A 244 2.29 -11.74 25.43
N ARG A 245 2.80 -11.44 26.65
CA ARG A 245 3.78 -10.36 26.89
C ARG A 245 5.15 -10.99 26.97
N ILE A 246 6.11 -10.44 26.24
CA ILE A 246 7.46 -10.98 26.09
C ILE A 246 8.44 -9.92 26.59
N GLU A 247 9.26 -10.30 27.56
CA GLU A 247 10.43 -9.55 27.98
C GLU A 247 11.67 -10.28 27.47
N SER A 248 12.49 -9.57 26.72
CA SER A 248 13.65 -10.16 26.06
C SER A 248 14.85 -9.21 26.10
N PRO A 249 16.05 -9.68 25.76
CA PRO A 249 17.23 -8.84 25.60
C PRO A 249 17.05 -7.70 24.57
N PHE A 250 16.12 -7.86 23.65
CA PHE A 250 15.81 -6.90 22.58
C PHE A 250 14.73 -5.88 23.00
N GLY A 251 14.19 -5.98 24.20
CA GLY A 251 13.16 -5.10 24.74
C GLY A 251 11.86 -5.82 25.06
N LYS A 252 10.82 -5.03 25.25
CA LYS A 252 9.47 -5.52 25.59
C LYS A 252 8.61 -5.60 24.36
N PHE A 253 7.89 -6.72 24.21
CA PHE A 253 6.97 -6.96 23.09
C PHE A 253 5.65 -7.54 23.60
N THR A 254 4.62 -7.42 22.79
CA THR A 254 3.32 -8.07 23.03
C THR A 254 2.82 -8.73 21.76
N LEU A 255 2.53 -10.03 21.83
CA LEU A 255 1.83 -10.75 20.76
C LEU A 255 0.32 -10.56 20.98
N LEU A 256 -0.36 -10.07 19.95
CA LEU A 256 -1.78 -9.76 19.95
C LEU A 256 -2.52 -10.64 18.94
N GLU A 257 -3.69 -11.12 19.34
CA GLU A 257 -4.77 -11.48 18.45
C GLU A 257 -5.59 -10.22 18.16
N VAL A 258 -5.85 -9.93 16.90
CA VAL A 258 -6.53 -8.71 16.47
C VAL A 258 -7.70 -9.07 15.56
N LYS A 259 -8.89 -8.52 15.86
CA LYS A 259 -10.10 -8.63 15.03
C LYS A 259 -10.53 -7.25 14.54
N ILE A 260 -11.08 -7.18 13.34
CA ILE A 260 -11.50 -5.91 12.75
C ILE A 260 -12.93 -6.01 12.22
N ASP A 261 -13.78 -5.03 12.56
CA ASP A 261 -15.13 -4.91 12.01
C ASP A 261 -15.14 -4.20 10.66
N THR A 262 -14.15 -3.35 10.43
CA THR A 262 -13.96 -2.57 9.20
C THR A 262 -12.64 -2.94 8.55
N GLY A 263 -12.45 -2.61 7.26
CA GLY A 263 -11.22 -2.92 6.50
C GLY A 263 -10.63 -1.68 5.84
N ARG A 264 -10.19 -0.68 6.63
CA ARG A 264 -9.56 0.54 6.08
C ARG A 264 -8.09 0.29 5.79
N THR A 265 -7.54 1.04 4.83
CA THR A 265 -6.11 0.97 4.51
C THR A 265 -5.27 1.16 5.76
N HIS A 266 -4.31 0.25 6.01
CA HIS A 266 -3.40 0.25 7.16
C HIS A 266 -4.10 0.27 8.54
N GLN A 267 -5.35 -0.15 8.66
CA GLN A 267 -6.17 0.04 9.85
C GLN A 267 -5.51 -0.47 11.14
N ILE A 268 -5.13 -1.75 11.20
CA ILE A 268 -4.51 -2.35 12.39
C ILE A 268 -3.21 -1.61 12.72
N ARG A 269 -2.42 -1.30 11.71
CA ARG A 269 -1.11 -0.65 11.83
C ARG A 269 -1.21 0.75 12.44
N VAL A 270 -2.11 1.59 11.91
CA VAL A 270 -2.31 2.95 12.42
C VAL A 270 -2.99 2.95 13.78
N HIS A 271 -3.93 2.05 14.04
CA HIS A 271 -4.61 1.93 15.33
C HIS A 271 -3.64 1.53 16.45
N LEU A 272 -2.86 0.46 16.28
CA LEU A 272 -1.90 0.04 17.29
C LEU A 272 -0.80 1.09 17.52
N SER A 273 -0.33 1.73 16.45
CA SER A 273 0.62 2.85 16.57
C SER A 273 0.02 4.05 17.32
N SER A 274 -1.27 4.34 17.16
CA SER A 274 -1.94 5.45 17.87
C SER A 274 -2.02 5.24 19.38
N LEU A 275 -1.98 4.00 19.84
CA LEU A 275 -1.88 3.63 21.25
C LEU A 275 -0.43 3.65 21.79
N GLY A 276 0.56 3.95 20.94
CA GLY A 276 1.97 3.88 21.29
C GLY A 276 2.61 2.49 21.17
N TYR A 277 1.92 1.54 20.55
CA TYR A 277 2.37 0.17 20.34
C TYR A 277 2.53 -0.15 18.83
N PRO A 278 3.54 0.42 18.14
CA PRO A 278 3.74 0.15 16.72
C PRO A 278 4.07 -1.33 16.49
N ILE A 279 3.57 -1.87 15.36
CA ILE A 279 3.85 -3.25 14.96
C ILE A 279 5.34 -3.39 14.62
N VAL A 280 5.98 -4.46 15.10
CA VAL A 280 7.38 -4.76 14.82
C VAL A 280 7.65 -4.80 13.31
N GLY A 281 8.73 -4.14 12.87
CA GLY A 281 9.10 -4.02 11.45
C GLY A 281 8.32 -2.94 10.68
N ASP A 282 7.28 -2.32 11.26
CA ASP A 282 6.50 -1.28 10.59
C ASP A 282 7.10 0.13 10.77
N THR A 283 8.15 0.40 10.02
CA THR A 283 8.83 1.71 10.06
C THR A 283 7.97 2.88 9.59
N VAL A 284 6.93 2.62 8.80
CA VAL A 284 5.97 3.65 8.36
C VAL A 284 5.21 4.22 9.55
N TYR A 285 4.91 3.39 10.54
CA TYR A 285 4.16 3.75 11.74
C TYR A 285 5.02 3.86 13.01
N GLY A 286 6.33 4.03 12.86
CA GLY A 286 7.22 4.41 13.95
C GLY A 286 7.88 3.25 14.69
N ALA A 287 7.79 2.03 14.19
CA ALA A 287 8.59 0.94 14.73
C ALA A 287 10.09 1.18 14.43
N PRO A 288 10.98 0.82 15.35
CA PRO A 288 12.42 0.78 15.07
C PRO A 288 12.73 -0.17 13.91
N ARG A 289 13.70 0.19 13.07
CA ARG A 289 14.18 -0.69 11.99
C ARG A 289 14.80 -1.99 12.50
N GLN A 290 15.34 -1.95 13.70
CA GLN A 290 16.07 -3.05 14.32
C GLN A 290 15.74 -3.11 15.80
N ALA A 291 15.65 -4.31 16.35
CA ALA A 291 15.67 -4.53 17.78
C ALA A 291 17.08 -4.92 18.20
N ARG A 292 17.63 -4.25 19.23
CA ARG A 292 19.03 -4.39 19.67
C ARG A 292 19.09 -4.90 21.09
N SER A 293 19.96 -5.87 21.33
CA SER A 293 20.43 -6.25 22.66
C SER A 293 21.82 -5.69 22.92
N ARG A 294 22.45 -6.08 24.02
CA ARG A 294 23.83 -5.71 24.30
C ARG A 294 24.84 -6.35 23.33
N THR A 295 24.53 -7.52 22.80
CA THR A 295 25.45 -8.36 22.02
C THR A 295 24.99 -8.61 20.60
N SER A 296 23.71 -8.36 20.26
CA SER A 296 23.17 -8.71 18.96
C SER A 296 22.08 -7.75 18.48
N THR A 297 21.79 -7.84 17.19
CA THR A 297 20.72 -7.06 16.53
C THR A 297 19.89 -8.01 15.69
N ILE A 298 18.57 -7.88 15.80
CA ILE A 298 17.62 -8.61 14.95
C ILE A 298 16.79 -7.63 14.14
N THR A 299 16.46 -8.05 12.92
CA THR A 299 15.67 -7.24 11.98
C THR A 299 14.56 -8.08 11.39
N LEU A 300 13.36 -7.47 11.30
CA LEU A 300 12.28 -8.02 10.50
C LEU A 300 12.04 -7.06 9.32
N PRO A 301 12.22 -7.50 8.05
CA PRO A 301 12.18 -6.61 6.89
C PRO A 301 10.76 -6.17 6.50
N ARG A 302 9.73 -6.70 7.17
CA ARG A 302 8.31 -6.40 6.99
C ARG A 302 7.59 -6.19 8.32
N ASN A 303 6.33 -5.74 8.28
CA ASN A 303 5.53 -5.71 9.51
C ASN A 303 5.20 -7.13 10.01
N PHE A 304 5.21 -7.34 11.32
CA PHE A 304 4.76 -8.58 11.96
C PHE A 304 3.24 -8.57 12.04
N LEU A 305 2.60 -8.77 10.89
CA LEU A 305 1.14 -8.81 10.76
C LEU A 305 0.74 -9.92 9.79
N HIS A 306 -0.13 -10.82 10.26
CA HIS A 306 -0.57 -11.99 9.52
C HIS A 306 -2.08 -12.20 9.69
N ALA A 307 -2.81 -12.35 8.60
CA ALA A 307 -4.23 -12.70 8.58
C ALA A 307 -4.36 -14.22 8.78
N GLY A 308 -4.37 -14.66 10.05
CA GLY A 308 -4.25 -16.06 10.43
C GLY A 308 -5.56 -16.85 10.38
N ALA A 309 -6.74 -16.18 10.45
CA ALA A 309 -8.01 -16.89 10.29
C ALA A 309 -9.05 -16.06 9.55
N LEU A 310 -9.90 -16.75 8.81
CA LEU A 310 -10.99 -16.20 8.00
C LEU A 310 -12.22 -17.09 8.13
N GLU A 311 -13.35 -16.51 8.57
CA GLU A 311 -14.64 -17.18 8.64
C GLU A 311 -15.66 -16.42 7.80
N LEU A 312 -16.42 -17.14 6.98
CA LEU A 312 -17.43 -16.57 6.09
C LEU A 312 -18.53 -17.61 5.79
N ARG A 313 -19.63 -17.18 5.20
CA ARG A 313 -20.63 -18.10 4.66
C ARG A 313 -20.37 -18.33 3.17
N HIS A 314 -20.44 -19.60 2.75
CA HIS A 314 -20.33 -19.95 1.33
C HIS A 314 -21.41 -19.22 0.53
N PRO A 315 -21.06 -18.53 -0.59
CA PRO A 315 -21.99 -17.64 -1.28
C PRO A 315 -23.21 -18.35 -1.89
N ARG A 316 -23.09 -19.63 -2.26
CA ARG A 316 -24.17 -20.40 -2.88
C ARG A 316 -24.92 -21.26 -1.85
N THR A 317 -24.21 -21.98 -1.01
CA THR A 317 -24.81 -22.96 -0.09
C THR A 317 -25.23 -22.36 1.24
N GLY A 318 -24.66 -21.20 1.63
CA GLY A 318 -24.85 -20.61 2.95
C GLY A 318 -24.12 -21.31 4.09
N GLU A 319 -23.39 -22.40 3.81
CA GLU A 319 -22.60 -23.14 4.78
C GLU A 319 -21.52 -22.26 5.44
N GLN A 320 -21.29 -22.45 6.73
CA GLN A 320 -20.25 -21.73 7.45
C GLN A 320 -18.88 -22.34 7.11
N LEU A 321 -18.02 -21.56 6.50
CA LEU A 321 -16.63 -21.93 6.21
C LEU A 321 -15.68 -21.25 7.20
N SER A 322 -14.68 -21.99 7.65
CA SER A 322 -13.63 -21.50 8.57
C SER A 322 -12.27 -22.01 8.14
N PHE A 323 -11.32 -21.09 7.96
CA PHE A 323 -9.96 -21.37 7.52
C PHE A 323 -8.98 -20.76 8.49
N ALA A 324 -7.88 -21.47 8.74
CA ALA A 324 -6.78 -21.00 9.57
C ALA A 324 -5.43 -21.28 8.90
N ARG A 325 -4.46 -20.41 9.13
CA ARG A 325 -3.04 -20.59 8.79
C ARG A 325 -2.18 -20.10 9.94
N GLU A 326 -1.18 -20.87 10.24
CA GLU A 326 -0.15 -20.51 11.22
C GLU A 326 0.70 -19.35 10.72
N LEU A 327 1.49 -18.75 11.61
CA LEU A 327 2.46 -17.75 11.25
C LEU A 327 3.44 -18.32 10.22
N PRO A 328 3.78 -17.58 9.16
CA PRO A 328 4.78 -18.03 8.22
C PRO A 328 6.18 -18.09 8.87
N PRO A 329 7.09 -18.92 8.33
CA PRO A 329 8.39 -19.23 8.96
C PRO A 329 9.18 -18.00 9.41
N GLU A 330 9.24 -16.95 8.61
CA GLU A 330 9.99 -15.75 8.95
C GLU A 330 9.42 -14.98 10.16
N LEU A 331 8.11 -15.09 10.43
CA LEU A 331 7.50 -14.52 11.64
C LEU A 331 7.70 -15.44 12.86
N THR A 332 7.61 -16.74 12.66
CA THR A 332 7.88 -17.74 13.72
C THR A 332 9.33 -17.64 14.17
N ASP A 333 10.29 -17.65 13.24
CA ASP A 333 11.72 -17.53 13.53
C ASP A 333 12.04 -16.21 14.26
N PHE A 334 11.39 -15.11 13.85
CA PHE A 334 11.58 -13.84 14.54
C PHE A 334 11.01 -13.88 15.96
N LEU A 335 9.86 -14.48 16.15
CA LEU A 335 9.22 -14.64 17.47
C LEU A 335 10.07 -15.49 18.40
N GLU A 336 10.65 -16.58 17.91
CA GLU A 336 11.57 -17.45 18.65
C GLU A 336 12.84 -16.69 19.07
N LYS A 337 13.47 -15.93 18.15
CA LYS A 337 14.62 -15.09 18.47
C LYS A 337 14.33 -14.06 19.56
N VAL A 338 13.14 -13.46 19.53
CA VAL A 338 12.71 -12.50 20.55
C VAL A 338 12.49 -13.18 21.90
N GLN A 339 12.08 -14.45 21.91
CA GLN A 339 11.80 -15.23 23.14
C GLN A 339 13.01 -15.94 23.72
N ALA A 340 14.08 -16.09 22.90
CA ALA A 340 15.29 -16.75 23.37
C ALA A 340 15.87 -16.01 24.59
N PRO A 341 16.21 -16.72 25.66
CA PRO A 341 16.91 -16.14 26.79
C PRO A 341 18.20 -15.47 26.27
N ALA A 342 18.65 -14.42 26.96
CA ALA A 342 19.97 -13.89 26.70
C ALA A 342 20.96 -15.05 26.82
N GLY A 343 21.58 -15.45 25.72
CA GLY A 343 22.62 -16.48 25.75
C GLY A 343 23.63 -16.12 26.80
N GLY A 344 23.91 -17.03 27.69
CA GLY A 344 24.91 -16.91 28.71
C GLY A 344 26.31 -16.79 28.13
#